data_05f902b1b4d039deb4150122e9cafdd5
#
_entry.id   05f902b1b4d039deb4150122e9cafdd5
#
_cell.length_a   1.000
_cell.length_b   1.000
_cell.length_c   1.000
_cell.angle_alpha   90.00
_cell.angle_beta   90.00
_cell.angle_gamma   90.00
#
_symmetry.space_group_name_H-M   'P 1'
#
loop_
_entity.id
_entity.type
_entity.pdbx_description
1 polymer ?
#
loop_
_entity_poly.entity_id
_entity_poly.type
_entity_poly.pdbx_seq_one_letter_code
_entity_poly.pdbx_strand_id
1 'polypeptide(L)'
;METSRPLAVVTGASSGIGLELALQCASNGFDLVIASDRSQAEAEREIRARGARVRSIIADLGTEEGVEQLVGAIGGARVDALLANAGQGLGKAFLDQDFEALRHIVDTNITGTLALIHRIGRTMRDQGAGRILITGSIAGFMPGTFQAVYNGTKAFIDSFSWALRNELKDTGVTVTCLMPGATDTEFFQRADMLDTKVGSEKKADPAEVARIGFKAMMDGEGDVVAGFKNKLMAAAAHVTPASVLAEQHRKMAEPGTSERH
;
A
#
# COMPACT_ATOMS: atom_id res chain seq x y z
N MET A 1 8.42 34.69 8.03
CA MET A 1 8.09 33.85 6.85
C MET A 1 7.46 32.59 7.39
N GLU A 2 6.18 32.38 7.14
CA GLU A 2 5.58 31.05 7.41
C GLU A 2 6.31 30.06 6.52
N THR A 3 7.07 29.15 7.12
CA THR A 3 7.64 28.02 6.39
C THR A 3 6.45 27.17 5.90
N SER A 4 6.29 27.04 4.58
CA SER A 4 5.24 26.18 4.04
C SER A 4 5.46 24.75 4.55
N ARG A 5 4.40 24.12 5.05
CA ARG A 5 4.46 22.73 5.50
C ARG A 5 4.84 21.84 4.31
N PRO A 6 5.62 20.77 4.51
CA PRO A 6 5.91 19.81 3.46
C PRO A 6 4.61 19.14 2.97
N LEU A 7 4.57 18.72 1.71
CA LEU A 7 3.41 18.08 1.10
C LEU A 7 3.59 16.57 1.00
N ALA A 8 2.62 15.84 1.52
CA ALA A 8 2.50 14.40 1.32
C ALA A 8 1.35 14.06 0.37
N VAL A 9 1.57 13.09 -0.51
CA VAL A 9 0.53 12.48 -1.35
C VAL A 9 0.29 11.06 -0.84
N VAL A 10 -0.96 10.73 -0.46
CA VAL A 10 -1.31 9.41 0.08
C VAL A 10 -2.44 8.80 -0.73
N THR A 11 -2.25 7.59 -1.25
CA THR A 11 -3.26 6.87 -2.02
C THR A 11 -3.92 5.77 -1.19
N GLY A 12 -5.19 5.47 -1.47
CA GLY A 12 -5.99 4.52 -0.69
C GLY A 12 -6.31 5.04 0.72
N ALA A 13 -6.44 6.36 0.88
CA ALA A 13 -6.57 7.03 2.18
C ALA A 13 -7.99 7.05 2.76
N SER A 14 -8.96 6.35 2.17
CA SER A 14 -10.34 6.31 2.68
C SER A 14 -10.49 5.46 3.95
N SER A 15 -9.62 4.49 4.18
CA SER A 15 -9.69 3.56 5.32
C SER A 15 -8.37 2.83 5.55
N GLY A 16 -8.28 2.08 6.66
CA GLY A 16 -7.20 1.14 6.94
C GLY A 16 -5.81 1.78 6.97
N ILE A 17 -4.82 1.08 6.42
CA ILE A 17 -3.40 1.52 6.46
C ILE A 17 -3.23 2.89 5.78
N GLY A 18 -3.91 3.15 4.67
CA GLY A 18 -3.79 4.42 3.94
C GLY A 18 -4.32 5.62 4.74
N LEU A 19 -5.46 5.47 5.41
CA LEU A 19 -5.98 6.47 6.34
C LEU A 19 -4.97 6.74 7.47
N GLU A 20 -4.49 5.69 8.12
CA GLU A 20 -3.55 5.84 9.23
C GLU A 20 -2.21 6.45 8.80
N LEU A 21 -1.71 6.12 7.60
CA LEU A 21 -0.54 6.78 7.02
C LEU A 21 -0.79 8.28 6.79
N ALA A 22 -1.98 8.65 6.29
CA ALA A 22 -2.34 10.06 6.13
C ALA A 22 -2.41 10.79 7.48
N LEU A 23 -2.93 10.14 8.52
CA LEU A 23 -2.98 10.68 9.89
C LEU A 23 -1.57 10.81 10.49
N GLN A 24 -0.65 9.87 10.22
CA GLN A 24 0.76 10.01 10.61
C GLN A 24 1.40 11.22 9.92
N CYS A 25 1.19 11.41 8.61
CA CYS A 25 1.69 12.59 7.90
C CYS A 25 1.16 13.89 8.50
N ALA A 26 -0.15 13.99 8.75
CA ALA A 26 -0.78 15.17 9.35
C ALA A 26 -0.20 15.50 10.73
N SER A 27 -0.05 14.49 11.59
CA SER A 27 0.49 14.63 12.95
C SER A 27 1.97 15.02 12.96
N ASN A 28 2.70 14.73 11.88
CA ASN A 28 4.12 15.07 11.73
C ASN A 28 4.36 16.31 10.84
N GLY A 29 3.34 17.14 10.67
CA GLY A 29 3.52 18.48 10.09
C GLY A 29 3.39 18.56 8.57
N PHE A 30 2.92 17.51 7.88
CA PHE A 30 2.64 17.58 6.45
C PHE A 30 1.26 18.18 6.18
N ASP A 31 1.12 18.89 5.06
CA ASP A 31 -0.14 19.09 4.36
C ASP A 31 -0.33 17.93 3.37
N LEU A 32 -1.58 17.62 2.97
CA LEU A 32 -1.86 16.40 2.23
C LEU A 32 -2.67 16.63 0.95
N VAL A 33 -2.35 15.83 -0.07
CA VAL A 33 -3.27 15.42 -1.13
C VAL A 33 -3.56 13.94 -0.93
N ILE A 34 -4.83 13.59 -0.80
CA ILE A 34 -5.25 12.19 -0.61
C ILE A 34 -6.14 11.73 -1.74
N ALA A 35 -6.01 10.47 -2.15
CA ALA A 35 -6.81 9.88 -3.22
C ALA A 35 -7.35 8.50 -2.85
N SER A 36 -8.56 8.21 -3.29
CA SER A 36 -9.21 6.90 -3.18
C SER A 36 -10.34 6.80 -4.20
N ASP A 37 -10.78 5.58 -4.49
CA ASP A 37 -11.94 5.25 -5.33
C ASP A 37 -13.30 5.63 -4.72
N ARG A 38 -13.31 6.14 -3.50
CA ARG A 38 -14.52 6.48 -2.73
C ARG A 38 -14.36 7.75 -1.91
N SER A 39 -15.47 8.20 -1.29
CA SER A 39 -15.50 9.36 -0.39
C SER A 39 -14.50 9.22 0.75
N GLN A 40 -13.81 10.31 1.05
CA GLN A 40 -12.79 10.42 2.10
C GLN A 40 -13.18 11.50 3.13
N ALA A 41 -14.47 11.80 3.26
CA ALA A 41 -14.95 12.89 4.13
C ALA A 41 -14.56 12.71 5.60
N GLU A 42 -14.49 11.49 6.09
CA GLU A 42 -14.02 11.19 7.45
C GLU A 42 -12.51 11.42 7.58
N ALA A 43 -11.73 10.89 6.64
CA ALA A 43 -10.29 11.11 6.59
C ALA A 43 -9.95 12.62 6.55
N GLU A 44 -10.66 13.39 5.72
CA GLU A 44 -10.47 14.85 5.67
C GLU A 44 -10.73 15.53 7.01
N ARG A 45 -11.82 15.16 7.68
CA ARG A 45 -12.17 15.72 8.98
C ARG A 45 -11.07 15.43 10.01
N GLU A 46 -10.59 14.19 10.06
CA GLU A 46 -9.56 13.79 10.99
C GLU A 46 -8.20 14.42 10.71
N ILE A 47 -7.82 14.56 9.44
CA ILE A 47 -6.59 15.24 9.00
C ILE A 47 -6.65 16.72 9.39
N ARG A 48 -7.78 17.41 9.13
CA ARG A 48 -7.97 18.81 9.53
C ARG A 48 -7.95 19.02 11.03
N ALA A 49 -8.49 18.07 11.79
CA ALA A 49 -8.44 18.10 13.26
C ALA A 49 -7.01 18.05 13.82
N ARG A 50 -6.04 17.53 13.04
CA ARG A 50 -4.60 17.55 13.34
C ARG A 50 -3.88 18.80 12.82
N GLY A 51 -4.64 19.80 12.34
CA GLY A 51 -4.12 21.09 11.88
C GLY A 51 -3.44 21.06 10.51
N ALA A 52 -3.61 20.01 9.73
CA ALA A 52 -3.12 19.91 8.36
C ALA A 52 -4.15 20.40 7.34
N ARG A 53 -3.68 21.03 6.28
CA ARG A 53 -4.50 21.25 5.09
C ARG A 53 -4.59 19.96 4.30
N VAL A 54 -5.76 19.66 3.75
CA VAL A 54 -5.98 18.46 2.95
C VAL A 54 -6.84 18.77 1.75
N ARG A 55 -6.43 18.23 0.60
CA ARG A 55 -7.22 18.15 -0.65
C ARG A 55 -7.47 16.67 -0.94
N SER A 56 -8.73 16.29 -1.07
CA SER A 56 -9.13 14.92 -1.40
C SER A 56 -9.62 14.80 -2.83
N ILE A 57 -9.28 13.70 -3.47
CA ILE A 57 -9.66 13.37 -4.84
C ILE A 57 -10.30 11.98 -4.85
N ILE A 58 -11.52 11.89 -5.36
CA ILE A 58 -12.13 10.59 -5.67
C ILE A 58 -11.65 10.22 -7.07
N ALA A 59 -10.80 9.20 -7.14
CA ALA A 59 -10.19 8.76 -8.38
C ALA A 59 -9.88 7.26 -8.33
N ASP A 60 -10.22 6.57 -9.41
CA ASP A 60 -9.82 5.18 -9.62
C ASP A 60 -8.39 5.13 -10.18
N LEU A 61 -7.45 4.78 -9.32
CA LEU A 61 -6.03 4.73 -9.66
C LEU A 61 -5.65 3.49 -10.51
N GLY A 62 -6.57 2.59 -10.79
CA GLY A 62 -6.43 1.56 -11.81
C GLY A 62 -6.62 2.09 -13.23
N THR A 63 -6.95 3.38 -13.39
CA THR A 63 -7.13 4.03 -14.70
C THR A 63 -6.12 5.16 -14.91
N GLU A 64 -5.77 5.40 -16.18
CA GLU A 64 -4.90 6.52 -16.53
C GLU A 64 -5.55 7.86 -16.14
N GLU A 65 -6.87 7.98 -16.37
CA GLU A 65 -7.63 9.18 -16.01
C GLU A 65 -7.58 9.46 -14.50
N GLY A 66 -7.74 8.46 -13.65
CA GLY A 66 -7.66 8.63 -12.20
C GLY A 66 -6.26 9.05 -11.74
N VAL A 67 -5.22 8.51 -12.35
CA VAL A 67 -3.85 8.95 -12.11
C VAL A 67 -3.65 10.41 -12.52
N GLU A 68 -4.17 10.82 -13.69
CA GLU A 68 -4.10 12.20 -14.18
C GLU A 68 -4.85 13.16 -13.25
N GLN A 69 -6.03 12.78 -12.76
CA GLN A 69 -6.79 13.58 -11.80
C GLN A 69 -6.00 13.83 -10.52
N LEU A 70 -5.32 12.82 -9.99
CA LEU A 70 -4.48 12.98 -8.80
C LEU A 70 -3.26 13.87 -9.08
N VAL A 71 -2.56 13.66 -10.18
CA VAL A 71 -1.39 14.48 -10.57
C VAL A 71 -1.83 15.93 -10.83
N GLY A 72 -2.96 16.14 -11.50
CA GLY A 72 -3.55 17.47 -11.69
C GLY A 72 -3.93 18.16 -10.37
N ALA A 73 -4.38 17.39 -9.37
CA ALA A 73 -4.70 17.93 -8.06
C ALA A 73 -3.46 18.39 -7.27
N ILE A 74 -2.29 17.83 -7.52
CA ILE A 74 -1.02 18.30 -6.95
C ILE A 74 -0.68 19.70 -7.49
N GLY A 75 -1.08 20.00 -8.73
CA GLY A 75 -0.99 21.35 -9.31
C GLY A 75 0.44 21.87 -9.46
N GLY A 76 1.42 20.98 -9.67
CA GLY A 76 2.84 21.34 -9.80
C GLY A 76 3.52 21.69 -8.47
N ALA A 77 2.84 21.52 -7.34
CA ALA A 77 3.45 21.70 -6.02
C ALA A 77 4.57 20.70 -5.79
N ARG A 78 5.59 21.11 -5.04
CA ARG A 78 6.65 20.20 -4.60
C ARG A 78 6.05 19.12 -3.68
N VAL A 79 6.25 17.87 -4.02
CA VAL A 79 5.88 16.73 -3.19
C VAL A 79 7.10 16.27 -2.41
N ASP A 80 7.01 16.25 -1.08
CA ASP A 80 8.10 15.84 -0.19
C ASP A 80 7.99 14.36 0.20
N ALA A 81 6.76 13.81 0.20
CA ALA A 81 6.51 12.40 0.45
C ALA A 81 5.39 11.86 -0.45
N LEU A 82 5.62 10.71 -1.10
CA LEU A 82 4.62 9.92 -1.81
C LEU A 82 4.40 8.60 -1.07
N LEU A 83 3.18 8.36 -0.61
CA LEU A 83 2.79 7.11 0.02
C LEU A 83 1.84 6.37 -0.92
N ALA A 84 2.42 5.54 -1.79
CA ALA A 84 1.72 4.70 -2.76
C ALA A 84 1.17 3.45 -2.06
N ASN A 85 -0.02 3.61 -1.47
CA ASN A 85 -0.65 2.58 -0.63
C ASN A 85 -1.91 1.96 -1.27
N ALA A 86 -2.56 2.62 -2.22
CA ALA A 86 -3.74 2.07 -2.89
C ALA A 86 -3.48 0.65 -3.41
N GLY A 87 -4.40 -0.26 -3.15
CA GLY A 87 -4.28 -1.64 -3.58
C GLY A 87 -5.54 -2.44 -3.24
N GLN A 88 -5.79 -3.44 -4.06
CA GLN A 88 -6.95 -4.32 -3.97
C GLN A 88 -6.52 -5.78 -4.00
N GLY A 89 -7.37 -6.66 -3.47
CA GLY A 89 -7.22 -8.10 -3.55
C GLY A 89 -8.52 -8.76 -3.98
N LEU A 90 -8.44 -10.02 -4.39
CA LEU A 90 -9.58 -10.85 -4.70
C LEU A 90 -9.29 -12.27 -4.27
N GLY A 91 -10.18 -12.87 -3.50
CA GLY A 91 -10.16 -14.28 -3.10
C GLY A 91 -10.76 -15.18 -4.17
N LYS A 92 -10.87 -16.49 -3.89
CA LYS A 92 -11.37 -17.57 -4.75
C LYS A 92 -10.36 -18.15 -5.73
N ALA A 93 -10.70 -19.30 -6.31
CA ALA A 93 -9.86 -19.94 -7.31
C ALA A 93 -9.78 -19.08 -8.58
N PHE A 94 -8.59 -19.00 -9.18
CA PHE A 94 -8.31 -18.13 -10.31
C PHE A 94 -9.28 -18.30 -11.49
N LEU A 95 -9.64 -19.53 -11.81
CA LEU A 95 -10.53 -19.83 -12.93
C LEU A 95 -12.03 -19.52 -12.65
N ASP A 96 -12.37 -19.26 -11.39
CA ASP A 96 -13.73 -18.91 -10.95
C ASP A 96 -13.91 -17.40 -10.73
N GLN A 97 -12.83 -16.60 -10.94
CA GLN A 97 -12.85 -15.16 -10.77
C GLN A 97 -13.22 -14.45 -12.07
N ASP A 98 -13.88 -13.31 -11.97
CA ASP A 98 -14.12 -12.42 -13.10
C ASP A 98 -12.79 -11.83 -13.60
N PHE A 99 -12.52 -11.95 -14.90
CA PHE A 99 -11.25 -11.52 -15.49
C PHE A 99 -11.08 -10.00 -15.45
N GLU A 100 -12.16 -9.23 -15.61
CA GLU A 100 -12.09 -7.76 -15.55
C GLU A 100 -11.74 -7.30 -14.13
N ALA A 101 -12.29 -7.96 -13.10
CA ALA A 101 -11.91 -7.70 -11.71
C ALA A 101 -10.44 -8.05 -11.45
N LEU A 102 -9.93 -9.16 -11.99
CA LEU A 102 -8.52 -9.52 -11.91
C LEU A 102 -7.62 -8.51 -12.59
N ARG A 103 -8.00 -8.06 -13.79
CA ARG A 103 -7.27 -7.02 -14.53
C ARG A 103 -7.21 -5.74 -13.73
N HIS A 104 -8.34 -5.31 -13.16
CA HIS A 104 -8.40 -4.11 -12.34
C HIS A 104 -7.47 -4.16 -11.11
N ILE A 105 -7.29 -5.35 -10.49
CA ILE A 105 -6.29 -5.54 -9.43
C ILE A 105 -4.87 -5.29 -9.94
N VAL A 106 -4.53 -5.81 -11.11
CA VAL A 106 -3.22 -5.59 -11.74
C VAL A 106 -3.04 -4.10 -12.06
N ASP A 107 -4.08 -3.48 -12.63
CA ASP A 107 -4.05 -2.06 -13.00
C ASP A 107 -3.89 -1.16 -11.77
N THR A 108 -4.63 -1.42 -10.68
CA THR A 108 -4.50 -0.64 -9.44
C THR A 108 -3.17 -0.88 -8.74
N ASN A 109 -2.82 -2.17 -8.52
CA ASN A 109 -1.68 -2.51 -7.67
C ASN A 109 -0.33 -2.29 -8.37
N ILE A 110 -0.28 -2.45 -9.70
CA ILE A 110 0.96 -2.33 -10.48
C ILE A 110 0.91 -1.09 -11.36
N THR A 111 0.06 -1.04 -12.38
CA THR A 111 0.10 -0.01 -13.43
C THR A 111 -0.06 1.39 -12.85
N GLY A 112 -1.08 1.62 -12.04
CA GLY A 112 -1.34 2.91 -11.39
C GLY A 112 -0.26 3.31 -10.40
N THR A 113 0.22 2.35 -9.60
CA THR A 113 1.35 2.57 -8.68
C THR A 113 2.61 3.00 -9.44
N LEU A 114 2.97 2.29 -10.52
CA LEU A 114 4.12 2.65 -11.37
C LEU A 114 3.94 4.03 -12.01
N ALA A 115 2.75 4.33 -12.55
CA ALA A 115 2.46 5.61 -13.19
C ALA A 115 2.65 6.79 -12.24
N LEU A 116 2.16 6.68 -10.99
CA LEU A 116 2.33 7.69 -9.95
C LEU A 116 3.79 7.86 -9.55
N ILE A 117 4.49 6.76 -9.27
CA ILE A 117 5.90 6.79 -8.88
C ILE A 117 6.76 7.36 -10.01
N HIS A 118 6.49 6.99 -11.26
CA HIS A 118 7.23 7.50 -12.40
C HIS A 118 7.07 9.01 -12.56
N ARG A 119 5.86 9.56 -12.40
CA ARG A 119 5.59 11.00 -12.55
C ARG A 119 6.12 11.81 -11.38
N ILE A 120 5.74 11.43 -10.15
CA ILE A 120 6.13 12.15 -8.94
C ILE A 120 7.60 11.93 -8.60
N GLY A 121 8.08 10.69 -8.73
CA GLY A 121 9.48 10.33 -8.44
C GLY A 121 10.48 11.02 -9.37
N ARG A 122 10.13 11.26 -10.64
CA ARG A 122 10.96 12.10 -11.54
C ARG A 122 11.12 13.52 -11.02
N THR A 123 10.02 14.13 -10.59
CA THR A 123 10.06 15.48 -10.01
C THR A 123 10.87 15.50 -8.71
N MET A 124 10.71 14.51 -7.84
CA MET A 124 11.53 14.39 -6.62
C MET A 124 13.02 14.24 -6.92
N ARG A 125 13.37 13.39 -7.90
CA ARG A 125 14.77 13.20 -8.33
C ARG A 125 15.36 14.51 -8.87
N ASP A 126 14.62 15.21 -9.72
CA ASP A 126 15.08 16.47 -10.32
C ASP A 126 15.23 17.58 -9.27
N GLN A 127 14.50 17.49 -8.16
CA GLN A 127 14.61 18.37 -6.98
C GLN A 127 15.73 17.95 -6.00
N GLY A 128 16.31 16.77 -6.18
CA GLY A 128 17.35 16.23 -5.31
C GLY A 128 16.84 15.83 -3.91
N ALA A 129 15.54 15.67 -3.71
CA ALA A 129 14.98 15.29 -2.41
C ALA A 129 13.56 14.72 -2.55
N GLY A 130 13.23 13.72 -1.74
CA GLY A 130 11.91 13.12 -1.68
C GLY A 130 11.90 11.82 -0.89
N ARG A 131 10.72 11.39 -0.46
CA ARG A 131 10.50 10.11 0.20
C ARG A 131 9.37 9.37 -0.49
N ILE A 132 9.59 8.12 -0.87
CA ILE A 132 8.59 7.25 -1.47
C ILE A 132 8.39 6.07 -0.53
N LEU A 133 7.16 5.91 -0.02
CA LEU A 133 6.73 4.69 0.65
C LEU A 133 5.81 3.92 -0.30
N ILE A 134 6.08 2.63 -0.48
CA ILE A 134 5.25 1.73 -1.28
C ILE A 134 4.71 0.64 -0.36
N THR A 135 3.40 0.42 -0.36
CA THR A 135 2.79 -0.65 0.42
C THR A 135 2.83 -1.97 -0.34
N GLY A 136 3.87 -2.75 -0.07
CA GLY A 136 4.01 -4.14 -0.47
C GLY A 136 3.16 -5.09 0.38
N SER A 137 3.65 -6.29 0.62
CA SER A 137 3.04 -7.27 1.53
C SER A 137 3.96 -8.47 1.76
N ILE A 138 3.88 -9.11 2.93
CA ILE A 138 4.48 -10.44 3.13
C ILE A 138 3.86 -11.50 2.20
N ALA A 139 2.68 -11.25 1.64
CA ALA A 139 2.06 -12.10 0.62
C ALA A 139 2.92 -12.21 -0.66
N GLY A 140 3.75 -11.21 -0.94
CA GLY A 140 4.70 -11.25 -2.06
C GLY A 140 5.79 -12.31 -1.93
N PHE A 141 6.04 -12.85 -0.74
CA PHE A 141 7.05 -13.88 -0.51
C PHE A 141 6.56 -15.30 -0.76
N MET A 142 5.28 -15.51 -1.07
CA MET A 142 4.73 -16.86 -1.23
C MET A 142 3.72 -16.95 -2.38
N PRO A 143 3.61 -18.11 -3.05
CA PRO A 143 2.55 -18.38 -4.01
C PRO A 143 1.17 -18.30 -3.32
N GLY A 144 0.29 -17.44 -3.84
CA GLY A 144 -1.02 -17.14 -3.24
C GLY A 144 -2.13 -18.06 -3.73
N THR A 145 -2.22 -19.31 -3.25
CA THR A 145 -3.36 -20.17 -3.59
C THR A 145 -4.66 -19.50 -3.14
N PHE A 146 -5.65 -19.38 -4.03
CA PHE A 146 -6.89 -18.59 -3.92
C PHE A 146 -6.71 -17.05 -3.89
N GLN A 147 -5.47 -16.56 -4.05
CA GLN A 147 -5.12 -15.15 -4.21
C GLN A 147 -3.98 -14.96 -5.23
N ALA A 148 -3.91 -15.80 -6.25
CA ALA A 148 -2.76 -15.91 -7.15
C ALA A 148 -2.34 -14.56 -7.76
N VAL A 149 -3.30 -13.78 -8.27
CA VAL A 149 -3.02 -12.47 -8.87
C VAL A 149 -2.56 -11.48 -7.81
N TYR A 150 -3.25 -11.38 -6.67
CA TYR A 150 -2.87 -10.47 -5.60
C TYR A 150 -1.43 -10.71 -5.11
N ASN A 151 -1.11 -11.96 -4.75
CA ASN A 151 0.25 -12.30 -4.29
C ASN A 151 1.29 -12.00 -5.38
N GLY A 152 0.96 -12.29 -6.65
CA GLY A 152 1.81 -11.93 -7.79
C GLY A 152 2.04 -10.43 -7.91
N THR A 153 1.00 -9.58 -7.73
CA THR A 153 1.18 -8.12 -7.75
C THR A 153 2.05 -7.64 -6.59
N LYS A 154 1.93 -8.25 -5.41
CA LYS A 154 2.75 -7.87 -4.24
C LYS A 154 4.21 -8.32 -4.41
N ALA A 155 4.45 -9.51 -4.97
CA ALA A 155 5.81 -9.94 -5.32
C ALA A 155 6.48 -9.00 -6.32
N PHE A 156 5.74 -8.52 -7.34
CA PHE A 156 6.22 -7.51 -8.27
C PHE A 156 6.60 -6.21 -7.56
N ILE A 157 5.71 -5.67 -6.72
CA ILE A 157 5.92 -4.40 -6.01
C ILE A 157 7.09 -4.49 -5.03
N ASP A 158 7.20 -5.58 -4.29
CA ASP A 158 8.30 -5.79 -3.34
C ASP A 158 9.64 -5.80 -4.09
N SER A 159 9.76 -6.56 -5.19
CA SER A 159 10.95 -6.60 -6.03
C SER A 159 11.26 -5.25 -6.70
N PHE A 160 10.25 -4.59 -7.24
CA PHE A 160 10.37 -3.27 -7.88
C PHE A 160 10.90 -2.22 -6.89
N SER A 161 10.40 -2.23 -5.64
CA SER A 161 10.81 -1.28 -4.60
C SER A 161 12.32 -1.36 -4.32
N TRP A 162 12.87 -2.55 -4.26
CA TRP A 162 14.31 -2.78 -4.07
C TRP A 162 15.15 -2.25 -5.23
N ALA A 163 14.73 -2.54 -6.46
CA ALA A 163 15.42 -2.06 -7.65
C ALA A 163 15.40 -0.52 -7.71
N LEU A 164 14.23 0.09 -7.55
CA LEU A 164 14.06 1.55 -7.56
C LEU A 164 14.89 2.23 -6.48
N ARG A 165 14.93 1.67 -5.26
CA ARG A 165 15.77 2.17 -4.17
C ARG A 165 17.25 2.21 -4.58
N ASN A 166 17.74 1.15 -5.22
CA ASN A 166 19.13 1.11 -5.66
C ASN A 166 19.43 2.12 -6.76
N GLU A 167 18.50 2.28 -7.73
CA GLU A 167 18.61 3.27 -8.80
C GLU A 167 18.64 4.71 -8.29
N LEU A 168 17.93 5.01 -7.20
CA LEU A 168 17.80 6.35 -6.62
C LEU A 168 18.80 6.68 -5.51
N LYS A 169 19.70 5.75 -5.13
CA LYS A 169 20.59 5.87 -3.96
C LYS A 169 21.43 7.16 -3.90
N ASP A 170 21.80 7.70 -5.05
CA ASP A 170 22.66 8.88 -5.16
C ASP A 170 21.88 10.16 -5.53
N THR A 171 20.54 10.14 -5.45
CA THR A 171 19.68 11.23 -5.94
C THR A 171 19.06 12.09 -4.83
N GLY A 172 19.27 11.73 -3.56
CA GLY A 172 18.58 12.35 -2.43
C GLY A 172 17.12 11.90 -2.23
N VAL A 173 16.62 10.97 -3.07
CA VAL A 173 15.31 10.35 -2.92
C VAL A 173 15.45 9.00 -2.22
N THR A 174 14.63 8.76 -1.19
CA THR A 174 14.59 7.48 -0.49
C THR A 174 13.36 6.69 -0.87
N VAL A 175 13.48 5.35 -0.93
CA VAL A 175 12.37 4.43 -1.18
C VAL A 175 12.28 3.45 -0.02
N THR A 176 11.08 3.30 0.54
CA THR A 176 10.76 2.37 1.62
C THR A 176 9.63 1.47 1.19
N CYS A 177 9.81 0.15 1.28
CA CYS A 177 8.75 -0.83 1.09
C CYS A 177 8.17 -1.22 2.44
N LEU A 178 6.91 -0.88 2.70
CA LEU A 178 6.17 -1.35 3.87
C LEU A 178 5.51 -2.68 3.53
N MET A 179 5.87 -3.74 4.24
CA MET A 179 5.36 -5.09 4.03
C MET A 179 4.51 -5.55 5.23
N PRO A 180 3.21 -5.22 5.25
CA PRO A 180 2.29 -5.70 6.28
C PRO A 180 1.94 -7.18 6.08
N GLY A 181 1.56 -7.82 7.19
CA GLY A 181 0.77 -9.05 7.18
C GLY A 181 -0.73 -8.76 7.15
N ALA A 182 -1.54 -9.74 7.55
CA ALA A 182 -2.99 -9.56 7.71
C ALA A 182 -3.28 -8.42 8.71
N THR A 183 -3.91 -7.35 8.22
CA THR A 183 -4.20 -6.13 8.95
C THR A 183 -5.70 -5.92 9.02
N ASP A 184 -6.22 -5.43 10.14
CA ASP A 184 -7.64 -5.21 10.37
C ASP A 184 -8.14 -4.00 9.58
N THR A 185 -8.59 -4.27 8.36
CA THR A 185 -9.06 -3.28 7.38
C THR A 185 -10.21 -3.88 6.59
N GLU A 186 -10.87 -3.08 5.79
CA GLU A 186 -11.91 -3.56 4.86
C GLU A 186 -11.37 -4.47 3.73
N PHE A 187 -10.05 -4.72 3.67
CA PHE A 187 -9.42 -5.49 2.59
C PHE A 187 -10.06 -6.89 2.42
N PHE A 188 -10.22 -7.64 3.52
CA PHE A 188 -10.76 -9.00 3.46
C PHE A 188 -12.23 -9.03 3.06
N GLN A 189 -13.01 -8.03 3.48
CA GLN A 189 -14.39 -7.87 3.04
C GLN A 189 -14.48 -7.57 1.54
N ARG A 190 -13.65 -6.66 1.05
CA ARG A 190 -13.61 -6.29 -0.37
C ARG A 190 -13.08 -7.41 -1.25
N ALA A 191 -12.15 -8.21 -0.73
CA ALA A 191 -11.58 -9.36 -1.43
C ALA A 191 -12.49 -10.60 -1.40
N ASP A 192 -13.68 -10.53 -0.79
CA ASP A 192 -14.61 -11.66 -0.60
C ASP A 192 -13.92 -12.85 0.10
N MET A 193 -13.25 -12.57 1.23
CA MET A 193 -12.43 -13.53 1.98
C MET A 193 -12.81 -13.67 3.46
N LEU A 194 -13.95 -13.14 3.89
CA LEU A 194 -14.37 -13.23 5.30
C LEU A 194 -14.69 -14.66 5.73
N ASP A 195 -15.01 -15.55 4.79
CA ASP A 195 -15.26 -16.97 5.01
C ASP A 195 -13.98 -17.82 5.04
N THR A 196 -12.80 -17.21 4.93
CA THR A 196 -11.51 -17.88 4.99
C THR A 196 -10.90 -17.80 6.38
N LYS A 197 -9.96 -18.70 6.69
CA LYS A 197 -9.25 -18.67 7.96
C LYS A 197 -8.51 -17.34 8.18
N VAL A 198 -7.74 -16.87 7.22
CA VAL A 198 -7.03 -15.58 7.30
C VAL A 198 -7.98 -14.39 7.39
N GLY A 199 -9.16 -14.49 6.80
CA GLY A 199 -10.21 -13.46 6.86
C GLY A 199 -10.89 -13.38 8.23
N SER A 200 -10.96 -14.47 8.99
CA SER A 200 -11.61 -14.54 10.31
C SER A 200 -10.65 -14.43 11.51
N GLU A 201 -9.34 -14.68 11.33
CA GLU A 201 -8.35 -14.59 12.41
C GLU A 201 -8.10 -13.14 12.87
N LYS A 202 -7.56 -13.02 14.10
CA LYS A 202 -7.12 -11.72 14.64
C LYS A 202 -6.01 -11.12 13.77
N LYS A 203 -6.18 -9.88 13.40
CA LYS A 203 -5.31 -9.13 12.52
C LYS A 203 -4.51 -8.06 13.27
N ALA A 204 -3.48 -7.51 12.61
CA ALA A 204 -2.72 -6.39 13.14
C ALA A 204 -3.53 -5.09 13.10
N ASP A 205 -3.26 -4.18 14.03
CA ASP A 205 -3.84 -2.84 14.06
C ASP A 205 -3.26 -1.99 12.91
N PRO A 206 -4.09 -1.41 12.02
CA PRO A 206 -3.64 -0.55 10.93
C PRO A 206 -2.87 0.69 11.41
N ALA A 207 -3.20 1.24 12.57
CA ALA A 207 -2.50 2.39 13.14
C ALA A 207 -1.05 2.03 13.50
N GLU A 208 -0.83 0.85 14.08
CA GLU A 208 0.52 0.37 14.40
C GLU A 208 1.33 0.06 13.12
N VAL A 209 0.70 -0.56 12.12
CA VAL A 209 1.34 -0.81 10.82
C VAL A 209 1.76 0.50 10.15
N ALA A 210 0.88 1.49 10.12
CA ALA A 210 1.17 2.80 9.54
C ALA A 210 2.27 3.54 10.31
N ARG A 211 2.26 3.50 11.64
CA ARG A 211 3.30 4.09 12.48
C ARG A 211 4.69 3.50 12.17
N ILE A 212 4.78 2.18 12.04
CA ILE A 212 6.02 1.49 11.66
C ILE A 212 6.49 1.93 10.28
N GLY A 213 5.59 1.93 9.28
CA GLY A 213 5.90 2.32 7.90
C GLY A 213 6.32 3.77 7.78
N PHE A 214 5.59 4.68 8.42
CA PHE A 214 5.90 6.10 8.43
C PHE A 214 7.29 6.36 9.06
N LYS A 215 7.56 5.75 10.22
CA LYS A 215 8.88 5.87 10.86
C LYS A 215 9.99 5.38 9.94
N ALA A 216 9.86 4.20 9.35
CA ALA A 216 10.85 3.64 8.42
C ALA A 216 11.09 4.57 7.22
N MET A 217 10.02 5.14 6.63
CA MET A 217 10.12 6.14 5.56
C MET A 217 10.90 7.37 6.00
N MET A 218 10.61 7.91 7.18
CA MET A 218 11.29 9.10 7.69
C MET A 218 12.77 8.84 8.01
N ASP A 219 13.09 7.63 8.48
CA ASP A 219 14.47 7.19 8.77
C ASP A 219 15.23 6.76 7.48
N GLY A 220 14.54 6.68 6.34
CA GLY A 220 15.13 6.27 5.06
C GLY A 220 15.46 4.76 5.00
N GLU A 221 14.79 3.92 5.79
CA GLU A 221 14.92 2.46 5.73
C GLU A 221 14.39 1.91 4.40
N GLY A 222 15.03 0.85 3.86
CA GLY A 222 14.67 0.30 2.55
C GLY A 222 13.43 -0.56 2.53
N ASP A 223 13.25 -1.32 3.60
CA ASP A 223 12.11 -2.21 3.77
C ASP A 223 11.78 -2.38 5.24
N VAL A 224 10.52 -2.57 5.50
CA VAL A 224 10.05 -2.88 6.84
C VAL A 224 8.88 -3.86 6.81
N VAL A 225 9.09 -5.02 7.43
CA VAL A 225 8.03 -5.98 7.71
C VAL A 225 7.38 -5.61 9.05
N ALA A 226 6.10 -5.32 9.03
CA ALA A 226 5.35 -4.95 10.23
C ALA A 226 5.02 -6.19 11.08
N GLY A 227 5.51 -6.21 12.33
CA GLY A 227 5.24 -7.25 13.32
C GLY A 227 6.26 -8.40 13.31
N PHE A 228 6.60 -8.88 14.53
CA PHE A 228 7.64 -9.91 14.73
C PHE A 228 7.30 -11.25 14.05
N LYS A 229 6.05 -11.71 14.15
CA LYS A 229 5.60 -12.94 13.49
C LYS A 229 5.76 -12.87 11.97
N ASN A 230 5.43 -11.73 11.38
CA ASN A 230 5.56 -11.50 9.95
C ASN A 230 7.03 -11.50 9.49
N LYS A 231 7.94 -10.93 10.30
CA LYS A 231 9.40 -11.00 10.05
C LYS A 231 9.90 -12.42 9.99
N LEU A 232 9.45 -13.26 10.93
CA LEU A 232 9.82 -14.67 10.96
C LEU A 232 9.24 -15.43 9.76
N MET A 233 7.98 -15.17 9.38
CA MET A 233 7.35 -15.76 8.20
C MET A 233 8.07 -15.36 6.91
N ALA A 234 8.40 -14.09 6.74
CA ALA A 234 9.15 -13.58 5.60
C ALA A 234 10.53 -14.28 5.49
N ALA A 235 11.26 -14.37 6.60
CA ALA A 235 12.56 -15.05 6.62
C ALA A 235 12.44 -16.55 6.27
N ALA A 236 11.42 -17.24 6.80
CA ALA A 236 11.16 -18.64 6.51
C ALA A 236 10.76 -18.88 5.05
N ALA A 237 10.03 -17.95 4.44
CA ALA A 237 9.59 -18.06 3.04
C ALA A 237 10.77 -18.14 2.06
N HIS A 238 11.89 -17.48 2.35
CA HIS A 238 13.08 -17.50 1.48
C HIS A 238 13.77 -18.88 1.39
N VAL A 239 13.56 -19.75 2.37
CA VAL A 239 14.20 -21.10 2.42
C VAL A 239 13.19 -22.24 2.26
N THR A 240 11.90 -21.94 2.20
CA THR A 240 10.84 -22.94 2.06
C THR A 240 10.52 -23.17 0.59
N PRO A 241 10.40 -24.44 0.12
CA PRO A 241 10.00 -24.71 -1.26
C PRO A 241 8.64 -24.10 -1.61
N ALA A 242 8.51 -23.56 -2.82
CA ALA A 242 7.29 -22.88 -3.28
C ALA A 242 6.03 -23.75 -3.19
N SER A 243 6.14 -25.06 -3.44
CA SER A 243 5.03 -26.00 -3.30
C SER A 243 4.50 -26.13 -1.88
N VAL A 244 5.40 -26.07 -0.89
CA VAL A 244 5.03 -26.09 0.54
C VAL A 244 4.35 -24.77 0.93
N LEU A 245 4.89 -23.65 0.48
CA LEU A 245 4.27 -22.32 0.70
C LEU A 245 2.88 -22.22 0.07
N ALA A 246 2.70 -22.72 -1.16
CA ALA A 246 1.42 -22.76 -1.84
C ALA A 246 0.37 -23.58 -1.05
N GLU A 247 0.77 -24.73 -0.51
CA GLU A 247 -0.12 -25.56 0.32
C GLU A 247 -0.43 -24.92 1.67
N GLN A 248 0.53 -24.24 2.28
CA GLN A 248 0.29 -23.45 3.51
C GLN A 248 -0.69 -22.31 3.24
N HIS A 249 -0.52 -21.59 2.11
CA HIS A 249 -1.41 -20.51 1.72
C HIS A 249 -2.82 -21.04 1.42
N ARG A 250 -2.93 -22.20 0.77
CA ARG A 250 -4.23 -22.88 0.56
C ARG A 250 -5.00 -22.99 1.86
N LYS A 251 -4.39 -23.56 2.90
CA LYS A 251 -5.02 -23.76 4.21
C LYS A 251 -5.49 -22.47 4.90
N MET A 252 -4.91 -21.33 4.54
CA MET A 252 -5.30 -20.02 5.10
C MET A 252 -6.37 -19.31 4.28
N ALA A 253 -6.36 -19.45 2.96
CA ALA A 253 -7.16 -18.66 2.03
C ALA A 253 -8.25 -19.45 1.29
N GLU A 254 -8.38 -20.75 1.53
CA GLU A 254 -9.44 -21.56 0.90
C GLU A 254 -10.81 -21.11 1.40
N PRO A 255 -11.77 -20.83 0.48
CA PRO A 255 -13.13 -20.44 0.85
C PRO A 255 -13.80 -21.45 1.78
N GLY A 256 -14.58 -20.98 2.74
CA GLY A 256 -15.31 -21.82 3.69
C GLY A 256 -14.45 -22.42 4.82
N THR A 257 -13.19 -21.97 4.97
CA THR A 257 -12.28 -22.45 6.02
C THR A 257 -12.30 -21.62 7.30
N SER A 258 -13.15 -20.57 7.37
CA SER A 258 -13.33 -19.81 8.62
C SER A 258 -13.84 -20.73 9.73
N GLU A 259 -13.20 -20.70 10.90
CA GLU A 259 -13.75 -21.37 12.10
C GLU A 259 -15.09 -20.69 12.43
N ARG A 260 -16.20 -21.44 12.30
CA ARG A 260 -17.51 -20.96 12.78
C ARG A 260 -17.47 -20.98 14.30
N HIS A 261 -17.40 -19.81 14.89
CA HIS A 261 -17.64 -19.61 16.32
C HIS A 261 -19.14 -19.50 16.59
#